data_3152237dba7bf86f8b640b1c0e4af2df
#
_entry.id   3152237dba7bf86f8b640b1c0e4af2df
#
_cell.length_a   1.000
_cell.length_b   1.000
_cell.length_c   1.000
_cell.angle_alpha   90.00
_cell.angle_beta   90.00
_cell.angle_gamma   90.00
#
_symmetry.space_group_name_H-M   'P 1'
#
loop_
_entity.id
_entity.type
_entity.pdbx_description
1 polymer ?
#
loop_
_entity_poly.entity_id
_entity_poly.type
_entity_poly.pdbx_seq_one_letter_code
_entity_poly.pdbx_strand_id
1 'polypeptide(L)'
;MPEVDSMGDQMEKKTIKVVAAIIRKDNNVFATQRGYGDYKDWWEFPGGKIEPGETPEAALAREIKEELDSEIAVEQYLTTVEHDYPEFHLSMDCYWCGVKSGKLTLLEHEAAKWLPLDNLRQVNWLPADVKVVEAIEKSQQSYQDINADTIDRWIREGWEWGKPISHECFDRAKNRGWDVLLTPTKPVPHEWLGELKGKRILGLACGGGQQMPVFAALGAICTVLDYSPLQLESERMVAEREGYDIRIIRGDMTKRLPFEDGEFDIIFHPVSNCYVEEVRPIWKECFRVLKPGGRLLAGTDHYINYIVDSEEERIINSLPFNPLRNPDHRRQLEAEDAGIQFSHSLEEQIGGQLEAGFQLLALYEDTNGEGRLHEMNIPTFLAMLSLKP
;
A
#
# COMPACT_ATOMS: atom_id res chain seq x y z
N MET A 1 -30.00 6.77 -52.52
CA MET A 1 -30.59 6.62 -51.19
C MET A 1 -29.54 7.15 -50.21
N PRO A 2 -29.78 8.22 -49.48
CA PRO A 2 -28.83 8.67 -48.46
C PRO A 2 -29.03 7.86 -47.18
N GLU A 3 -27.92 7.42 -46.65
CA GLU A 3 -27.80 6.81 -45.30
C GLU A 3 -28.25 7.82 -44.26
N VAL A 4 -29.14 7.36 -43.39
CA VAL A 4 -29.64 8.14 -42.21
C VAL A 4 -28.63 7.92 -41.10
N ASP A 5 -27.79 8.93 -40.86
CA ASP A 5 -26.96 9.05 -39.65
C ASP A 5 -27.89 9.17 -38.44
N SER A 6 -28.00 8.11 -37.67
CA SER A 6 -28.61 8.16 -36.34
C SER A 6 -27.55 8.58 -35.32
N MET A 7 -27.23 9.86 -35.26
CA MET A 7 -26.62 10.46 -34.08
C MET A 7 -27.68 10.47 -32.97
N GLY A 8 -27.59 9.51 -32.05
CA GLY A 8 -28.31 9.52 -30.80
C GLY A 8 -27.86 10.72 -29.97
N ASP A 9 -28.75 11.67 -29.83
CA ASP A 9 -28.61 12.82 -28.94
C ASP A 9 -28.48 12.31 -27.50
N GLN A 10 -27.27 12.16 -26.99
CA GLN A 10 -27.05 11.95 -25.56
C GLN A 10 -27.38 13.27 -24.87
N MET A 11 -28.63 13.41 -24.40
CA MET A 11 -29.02 14.51 -23.54
C MET A 11 -28.08 14.53 -22.33
N GLU A 12 -27.29 15.58 -22.19
CA GLU A 12 -26.42 15.84 -21.05
C GLU A 12 -27.29 15.80 -19.77
N LYS A 13 -27.05 14.80 -18.91
CA LYS A 13 -27.80 14.68 -17.64
C LYS A 13 -27.51 15.87 -16.77
N LYS A 14 -28.54 16.42 -16.12
CA LYS A 14 -28.39 17.48 -15.15
C LYS A 14 -27.54 16.99 -13.97
N THR A 15 -26.43 17.66 -13.67
CA THR A 15 -25.61 17.37 -12.48
C THR A 15 -26.26 17.99 -11.23
N ILE A 16 -26.47 17.16 -10.21
CA ILE A 16 -26.94 17.57 -8.89
C ILE A 16 -25.75 17.47 -7.92
N LYS A 17 -25.39 18.60 -7.32
CA LYS A 17 -24.32 18.68 -6.31
C LYS A 17 -24.92 18.52 -4.92
N VAL A 18 -24.40 17.59 -4.13
CA VAL A 18 -24.84 17.31 -2.77
C VAL A 18 -23.65 17.16 -1.83
N VAL A 19 -23.92 17.15 -0.55
CA VAL A 19 -22.96 16.87 0.52
C VAL A 19 -23.45 15.74 1.40
N ALA A 20 -22.56 14.94 1.97
CA ALA A 20 -22.88 13.89 2.93
C ALA A 20 -21.96 13.95 4.15
N ALA A 21 -22.55 13.84 5.35
CA ALA A 21 -21.85 13.83 6.63
C ALA A 21 -21.58 12.40 7.11
N ILE A 22 -20.33 12.01 7.15
CA ILE A 22 -19.90 10.79 7.82
C ILE A 22 -19.67 11.14 9.30
N ILE A 23 -20.78 11.19 10.05
CA ILE A 23 -20.75 11.53 11.47
C ILE A 23 -20.19 10.36 12.24
N ARG A 24 -19.05 10.57 12.93
CA ARG A 24 -18.37 9.50 13.68
C ARG A 24 -18.45 9.71 15.19
N LYS A 25 -18.53 8.58 15.88
CA LYS A 25 -18.39 8.52 17.34
C LYS A 25 -17.74 7.20 17.70
N ASP A 26 -16.62 7.25 18.42
CA ASP A 26 -15.79 6.09 18.71
C ASP A 26 -15.43 5.35 17.40
N ASN A 27 -15.66 4.03 17.32
CA ASN A 27 -15.45 3.23 16.11
C ASN A 27 -16.74 3.02 15.29
N ASN A 28 -17.68 3.98 15.31
CA ASN A 28 -18.94 3.86 14.60
C ASN A 28 -19.23 5.10 13.76
N VAL A 29 -20.02 4.92 12.70
CA VAL A 29 -20.59 6.00 11.88
C VAL A 29 -22.12 5.98 11.95
N PHE A 30 -22.70 7.16 11.85
CA PHE A 30 -24.15 7.35 11.90
C PHE A 30 -24.73 7.23 10.50
N ALA A 31 -25.73 6.36 10.35
CA ALA A 31 -26.47 6.16 9.11
C ALA A 31 -27.96 6.40 9.37
N THR A 32 -28.66 6.90 8.36
CA THR A 32 -30.10 7.17 8.37
C THR A 32 -30.82 6.30 7.34
N GLN A 33 -32.09 5.99 7.59
CA GLN A 33 -32.91 5.18 6.71
C GLN A 33 -34.02 6.03 6.08
N ARG A 34 -34.14 5.95 4.76
CA ARG A 34 -35.18 6.64 4.00
C ARG A 34 -36.56 6.10 4.30
N GLY A 35 -37.51 6.98 4.58
CA GLY A 35 -38.91 6.64 4.83
C GLY A 35 -39.79 6.72 3.58
N TYR A 36 -39.31 7.20 2.41
CA TYR A 36 -40.13 7.46 1.23
C TYR A 36 -39.36 7.34 -0.09
N GLY A 37 -40.11 7.35 -1.21
CA GLY A 37 -39.57 7.34 -2.57
C GLY A 37 -39.12 5.96 -3.05
N ASP A 38 -38.44 5.91 -4.20
CA ASP A 38 -38.03 4.67 -4.89
C ASP A 38 -37.02 3.83 -4.09
N TYR A 39 -36.29 4.48 -3.19
CA TYR A 39 -35.32 3.83 -2.32
C TYR A 39 -35.79 3.79 -0.85
N LYS A 40 -37.10 3.66 -0.62
CA LYS A 40 -37.64 3.48 0.73
C LYS A 40 -36.97 2.27 1.41
N ASP A 41 -36.68 2.40 2.73
CA ASP A 41 -36.00 1.41 3.58
C ASP A 41 -34.49 1.21 3.29
N TRP A 42 -33.91 1.96 2.33
CA TRP A 42 -32.46 1.96 2.09
C TRP A 42 -31.76 2.98 2.99
N TRP A 43 -30.46 2.74 3.20
CA TRP A 43 -29.64 3.52 4.12
C TRP A 43 -28.77 4.52 3.37
N GLU A 44 -28.55 5.67 3.98
CA GLU A 44 -27.75 6.75 3.42
C GLU A 44 -26.99 7.48 4.54
N PHE A 45 -25.93 8.21 4.18
CA PHE A 45 -25.32 9.19 5.06
C PHE A 45 -26.16 10.48 5.02
N PRO A 46 -26.45 11.10 6.20
CA PRO A 46 -27.27 12.30 6.23
C PRO A 46 -26.58 13.45 5.51
N GLY A 47 -27.36 14.27 4.81
CA GLY A 47 -26.88 15.38 4.01
C GLY A 47 -27.88 15.76 2.92
N GLY A 48 -27.49 16.70 2.04
CA GLY A 48 -28.42 17.17 1.03
C GLY A 48 -27.80 18.07 -0.02
N LYS A 49 -28.60 18.89 -0.69
CA LYS A 49 -28.18 19.71 -1.83
C LYS A 49 -27.40 20.94 -1.41
N ILE A 50 -26.37 21.26 -2.18
CA ILE A 50 -25.66 22.54 -2.06
C ILE A 50 -26.51 23.60 -2.73
N GLU A 51 -26.92 24.64 -1.97
CA GLU A 51 -27.65 25.78 -2.50
C GLU A 51 -26.73 26.78 -3.23
N PRO A 52 -27.27 27.59 -4.16
CA PRO A 52 -26.46 28.57 -4.87
C PRO A 52 -25.76 29.56 -3.93
N GLY A 53 -24.43 29.59 -3.97
CA GLY A 53 -23.59 30.47 -3.17
C GLY A 53 -23.13 29.88 -1.82
N GLU A 54 -23.56 28.67 -1.49
CA GLU A 54 -23.03 27.95 -0.31
C GLU A 54 -21.70 27.27 -0.60
N THR A 55 -20.85 27.18 0.43
CA THR A 55 -19.75 26.21 0.42
C THR A 55 -20.25 24.82 0.82
N PRO A 56 -19.60 23.74 0.41
CA PRO A 56 -20.00 22.39 0.81
C PRO A 56 -20.13 22.21 2.32
N GLU A 57 -19.21 22.79 3.11
CA GLU A 57 -19.22 22.70 4.57
C GLU A 57 -20.42 23.48 5.18
N ALA A 58 -20.80 24.63 4.60
CA ALA A 58 -21.96 25.39 5.04
C ALA A 58 -23.27 24.65 4.74
N ALA A 59 -23.39 24.10 3.52
CA ALA A 59 -24.51 23.25 3.14
C ALA A 59 -24.68 22.07 4.09
N LEU A 60 -23.56 21.37 4.37
CA LEU A 60 -23.56 20.22 5.26
C LEU A 60 -24.03 20.58 6.68
N ALA A 61 -23.53 21.68 7.24
CA ALA A 61 -23.96 22.15 8.56
C ALA A 61 -25.45 22.52 8.61
N ARG A 62 -26.00 23.14 7.55
CA ARG A 62 -27.41 23.46 7.41
C ARG A 62 -28.26 22.20 7.34
N GLU A 63 -27.94 21.29 6.44
CA GLU A 63 -28.69 20.03 6.23
C GLU A 63 -28.76 19.19 7.51
N ILE A 64 -27.63 19.03 8.22
CA ILE A 64 -27.63 18.28 9.48
C ILE A 64 -28.41 18.96 10.59
N LYS A 65 -28.48 20.31 10.57
CA LYS A 65 -29.34 21.04 11.50
C LYS A 65 -30.82 20.84 11.18
N GLU A 66 -31.18 20.83 9.89
CA GLU A 66 -32.55 20.62 9.42
C GLU A 66 -33.02 19.18 9.63
N GLU A 67 -32.24 18.19 9.29
CA GLU A 67 -32.62 16.78 9.35
C GLU A 67 -32.50 16.15 10.73
N LEU A 68 -31.50 16.56 11.55
CA LEU A 68 -31.13 15.91 12.79
C LEU A 68 -31.16 16.83 14.03
N ASP A 69 -31.58 18.09 13.91
CA ASP A 69 -31.55 19.11 14.98
C ASP A 69 -30.22 19.14 15.77
N SER A 70 -29.11 19.00 15.07
CA SER A 70 -27.79 18.91 15.68
C SER A 70 -26.80 19.83 14.97
N GLU A 71 -25.75 20.24 15.71
CA GLU A 71 -24.63 20.98 15.15
C GLU A 71 -23.43 20.03 15.04
N ILE A 72 -22.76 20.07 13.89
CA ILE A 72 -21.57 19.26 13.61
C ILE A 72 -20.32 20.11 13.44
N ALA A 73 -19.17 19.51 13.70
CA ALA A 73 -17.87 19.94 13.21
C ALA A 73 -17.58 19.21 11.91
N VAL A 74 -17.40 19.92 10.82
CA VAL A 74 -16.80 19.36 9.61
C VAL A 74 -15.30 19.27 9.86
N GLU A 75 -14.75 18.05 9.85
CA GLU A 75 -13.38 17.78 10.29
C GLU A 75 -12.44 17.63 9.11
N GLN A 76 -12.76 16.71 8.20
CA GLN A 76 -11.89 16.36 7.08
C GLN A 76 -12.70 15.91 5.87
N TYR A 77 -12.31 16.37 4.69
CA TYR A 77 -12.81 15.83 3.42
C TYR A 77 -12.41 14.35 3.27
N LEU A 78 -13.34 13.50 2.84
CA LEU A 78 -13.11 12.09 2.59
C LEU A 78 -12.96 11.82 1.09
N THR A 79 -13.98 12.15 0.30
CA THR A 79 -14.02 11.88 -1.15
C THR A 79 -15.15 12.64 -1.82
N THR A 80 -15.08 12.79 -3.16
CA THR A 80 -16.24 13.12 -3.99
C THR A 80 -16.71 11.86 -4.70
N VAL A 81 -17.98 11.52 -4.54
CA VAL A 81 -18.62 10.39 -5.23
C VAL A 81 -19.36 10.89 -6.45
N GLU A 82 -18.98 10.40 -7.62
CA GLU A 82 -19.69 10.60 -8.89
C GLU A 82 -20.55 9.36 -9.19
N HIS A 83 -21.87 9.57 -9.39
CA HIS A 83 -22.80 8.47 -9.66
C HIS A 83 -23.89 8.88 -10.66
N ASP A 84 -24.08 8.03 -11.68
CA ASP A 84 -25.14 8.22 -12.67
C ASP A 84 -26.42 7.49 -12.27
N TYR A 85 -27.44 8.26 -11.90
CA TYR A 85 -28.81 7.77 -11.83
C TYR A 85 -29.49 7.85 -13.23
N PRO A 86 -30.61 7.16 -13.45
CA PRO A 86 -31.29 7.22 -14.75
C PRO A 86 -31.59 8.63 -15.23
N GLU A 87 -32.01 9.52 -14.31
CA GLU A 87 -32.52 10.86 -14.62
C GLU A 87 -31.49 11.98 -14.44
N PHE A 88 -30.42 11.77 -13.66
CA PHE A 88 -29.44 12.80 -13.33
C PHE A 88 -28.08 12.21 -13.01
N HIS A 89 -27.06 13.07 -13.05
CA HIS A 89 -25.73 12.79 -12.53
C HIS A 89 -25.60 13.38 -11.12
N LEU A 90 -25.14 12.56 -10.17
CA LEU A 90 -24.88 12.98 -8.78
C LEU A 90 -23.39 13.24 -8.59
N SER A 91 -23.05 14.40 -8.04
CA SER A 91 -21.70 14.71 -7.54
C SER A 91 -21.83 15.02 -6.05
N MET A 92 -21.29 14.15 -5.18
CA MET A 92 -21.49 14.19 -3.73
C MET A 92 -20.16 14.32 -2.99
N ASP A 93 -19.96 15.48 -2.34
CA ASP A 93 -18.81 15.72 -1.48
C ASP A 93 -19.05 15.18 -0.07
N CYS A 94 -18.20 14.26 0.36
CA CYS A 94 -18.31 13.53 1.62
C CYS A 94 -17.26 14.00 2.63
N TYR A 95 -17.68 14.25 3.87
CA TYR A 95 -16.82 14.75 4.93
C TYR A 95 -16.94 13.96 6.21
N TRP A 96 -15.82 13.69 6.88
CA TRP A 96 -15.81 13.26 8.26
C TRP A 96 -16.31 14.37 9.16
N CYS A 97 -17.24 14.03 10.08
CA CYS A 97 -17.88 15.00 10.97
C CYS A 97 -17.95 14.48 12.40
N GLY A 98 -17.82 15.40 13.35
CA GLY A 98 -18.09 15.17 14.76
C GLY A 98 -19.32 15.95 15.24
N VAL A 99 -20.06 15.44 16.24
CA VAL A 99 -21.17 16.17 16.85
C VAL A 99 -20.63 17.22 17.82
N LYS A 100 -20.95 18.49 17.60
CA LYS A 100 -20.65 19.60 18.54
C LYS A 100 -21.72 19.73 19.63
N SER A 101 -22.99 19.72 19.21
CA SER A 101 -24.15 19.83 20.11
C SER A 101 -25.38 19.18 19.50
N GLY A 102 -26.36 18.82 20.34
CA GLY A 102 -27.59 18.11 19.91
C GLY A 102 -27.50 16.60 20.20
N LYS A 103 -28.55 15.88 19.80
CA LYS A 103 -28.71 14.43 20.08
C LYS A 103 -28.95 13.60 18.82
N LEU A 104 -28.74 14.14 17.63
CA LEU A 104 -29.07 13.51 16.34
C LEU A 104 -30.54 13.04 16.33
N THR A 105 -31.45 13.98 16.53
CA THR A 105 -32.88 13.73 16.54
C THR A 105 -33.40 13.63 15.11
N LEU A 106 -34.01 12.50 14.75
CA LEU A 106 -34.56 12.30 13.40
C LEU A 106 -35.77 13.19 13.19
N LEU A 107 -35.73 14.11 12.23
CA LEU A 107 -36.85 14.97 11.83
C LEU A 107 -37.48 14.50 10.52
N GLU A 108 -36.72 13.94 9.61
CA GLU A 108 -37.14 13.51 8.27
C GLU A 108 -36.99 12.02 7.96
N HIS A 109 -36.09 11.32 8.66
CA HIS A 109 -35.77 9.92 8.41
C HIS A 109 -36.61 8.98 9.28
N GLU A 110 -36.85 7.75 8.78
CA GLU A 110 -37.67 6.74 9.46
C GLU A 110 -36.92 6.05 10.61
N ALA A 111 -35.62 5.82 10.42
CA ALA A 111 -34.74 5.20 11.41
C ALA A 111 -33.30 5.70 11.30
N ALA A 112 -32.52 5.43 12.32
CA ALA A 112 -31.08 5.64 12.31
C ALA A 112 -30.33 4.54 13.08
N LYS A 113 -29.07 4.33 12.72
CA LYS A 113 -28.17 3.39 13.39
C LYS A 113 -26.76 3.95 13.49
N TRP A 114 -26.09 3.61 14.57
CA TRP A 114 -24.64 3.63 14.64
C TRP A 114 -24.11 2.30 14.10
N LEU A 115 -23.34 2.36 13.01
CA LEU A 115 -22.76 1.20 12.34
C LEU A 115 -21.26 1.14 12.64
N PRO A 116 -20.74 -0.01 13.10
CA PRO A 116 -19.31 -0.14 13.34
C PRO A 116 -18.53 -0.07 12.00
N LEU A 117 -17.37 0.61 12.02
CA LEU A 117 -16.54 0.83 10.84
C LEU A 117 -16.05 -0.47 10.18
N ASP A 118 -15.93 -1.53 10.95
CA ASP A 118 -15.53 -2.87 10.48
C ASP A 118 -16.70 -3.71 9.91
N ASN A 119 -17.93 -3.18 9.96
CA ASN A 119 -19.11 -3.90 9.45
C ASN A 119 -20.17 -2.94 8.87
N LEU A 120 -19.77 -2.10 7.93
CA LEU A 120 -20.68 -1.14 7.27
C LEU A 120 -21.67 -1.82 6.32
N ARG A 121 -21.30 -2.97 5.74
CA ARG A 121 -22.12 -3.68 4.73
C ARG A 121 -23.29 -4.48 5.31
N GLN A 122 -23.60 -4.33 6.60
CA GLN A 122 -24.74 -4.99 7.24
C GLN A 122 -26.11 -4.38 6.89
N VAL A 123 -26.14 -3.29 6.14
CA VAL A 123 -27.35 -2.60 5.68
C VAL A 123 -27.34 -2.38 4.17
N ASN A 124 -28.52 -2.17 3.56
CA ASN A 124 -28.64 -1.88 2.14
C ASN A 124 -28.44 -0.38 1.91
N TRP A 125 -27.26 0.03 1.48
CA TRP A 125 -26.92 1.40 1.18
C TRP A 125 -27.50 1.83 -0.17
N LEU A 126 -27.82 3.13 -0.30
CA LEU A 126 -28.10 3.73 -1.60
C LEU A 126 -26.92 3.54 -2.56
N PRO A 127 -27.19 3.44 -3.88
CA PRO A 127 -26.11 3.14 -4.86
C PRO A 127 -24.93 4.10 -4.79
N ALA A 128 -25.13 5.39 -4.55
CA ALA A 128 -24.07 6.36 -4.36
C ALA A 128 -23.33 6.14 -3.02
N ASP A 129 -24.06 5.81 -1.94
CA ASP A 129 -23.51 5.62 -0.61
C ASP A 129 -22.66 4.34 -0.49
N VAL A 130 -22.88 3.34 -1.35
CA VAL A 130 -21.97 2.19 -1.48
C VAL A 130 -20.54 2.65 -1.78
N LYS A 131 -20.37 3.64 -2.66
CA LYS A 131 -19.04 4.20 -2.97
C LYS A 131 -18.46 5.00 -1.79
N VAL A 132 -19.32 5.63 -0.97
CA VAL A 132 -18.87 6.28 0.28
C VAL A 132 -18.36 5.22 1.26
N VAL A 133 -19.09 4.11 1.41
CA VAL A 133 -18.66 2.98 2.25
C VAL A 133 -17.31 2.44 1.79
N GLU A 134 -17.11 2.24 0.49
CA GLU A 134 -15.82 1.83 -0.08
C GLU A 134 -14.69 2.81 0.25
N ALA A 135 -14.97 4.13 0.16
CA ALA A 135 -14.00 5.15 0.53
C ALA A 135 -13.68 5.14 2.03
N ILE A 136 -14.69 4.91 2.88
CA ILE A 136 -14.50 4.75 4.33
C ILE A 136 -13.63 3.51 4.61
N GLU A 137 -13.98 2.35 4.06
CA GLU A 137 -13.22 1.11 4.21
C GLU A 137 -11.75 1.32 3.78
N LYS A 138 -11.54 1.96 2.63
CA LYS A 138 -10.20 2.31 2.14
C LYS A 138 -9.46 3.27 3.08
N SER A 139 -10.15 4.25 3.67
CA SER A 139 -9.54 5.20 4.61
C SER A 139 -9.13 4.57 5.94
N GLN A 140 -9.71 3.42 6.29
CA GLN A 140 -9.36 2.64 7.48
C GLN A 140 -8.24 1.61 7.23
N GLN A 141 -7.90 1.36 5.96
CA GLN A 141 -6.78 0.48 5.63
C GLN A 141 -5.47 1.07 6.14
N SER A 142 -4.64 0.20 6.71
CA SER A 142 -3.25 0.56 6.98
C SER A 142 -2.51 0.79 5.67
N TYR A 143 -1.45 1.58 5.68
CA TYR A 143 -0.65 1.75 4.47
C TYR A 143 -0.01 0.43 4.00
N GLN A 144 0.21 -0.52 4.90
CA GLN A 144 0.67 -1.87 4.58
C GLN A 144 -0.38 -2.64 3.76
N ASP A 145 -1.66 -2.54 4.13
CA ASP A 145 -2.74 -3.18 3.38
C ASP A 145 -2.89 -2.54 1.99
N ILE A 146 -2.82 -1.20 1.90
CA ILE A 146 -2.83 -0.49 0.62
C ILE A 146 -1.67 -0.96 -0.28
N ASN A 147 -0.48 -1.10 0.29
CA ASN A 147 0.70 -1.59 -0.44
C ASN A 147 0.54 -3.05 -0.88
N ALA A 148 -0.01 -3.92 -0.02
CA ALA A 148 -0.27 -5.30 -0.40
C ALA A 148 -1.27 -5.40 -1.56
N ASP A 149 -2.38 -4.65 -1.51
CA ASP A 149 -3.38 -4.60 -2.58
C ASP A 149 -2.78 -4.06 -3.89
N THR A 150 -1.93 -3.03 -3.81
CA THR A 150 -1.24 -2.42 -4.95
C THR A 150 -0.26 -3.42 -5.58
N ILE A 151 0.60 -4.05 -4.80
CA ILE A 151 1.56 -5.06 -5.26
C ILE A 151 0.81 -6.26 -5.86
N ASP A 152 -0.24 -6.74 -5.21
CA ASP A 152 -1.08 -7.82 -5.73
C ASP A 152 -1.71 -7.48 -7.09
N ARG A 153 -2.12 -6.23 -7.29
CA ARG A 153 -2.62 -5.75 -8.58
C ARG A 153 -1.51 -5.72 -9.62
N TRP A 154 -0.34 -5.14 -9.33
CA TRP A 154 0.80 -5.13 -10.24
C TRP A 154 1.22 -6.54 -10.67
N ILE A 155 1.19 -7.53 -9.76
CA ILE A 155 1.48 -8.93 -10.09
C ILE A 155 0.48 -9.47 -11.11
N ARG A 156 -0.83 -9.20 -10.95
CA ARG A 156 -1.85 -9.60 -11.92
C ARG A 156 -1.66 -8.93 -13.28
N GLU A 157 -1.14 -7.72 -13.30
CA GLU A 157 -0.81 -6.93 -14.51
C GLU A 157 0.54 -7.33 -15.15
N GLY A 158 1.29 -8.22 -14.49
CA GLY A 158 2.52 -8.80 -15.04
C GLY A 158 3.81 -8.08 -14.63
N TRP A 159 3.78 -7.38 -13.50
CA TRP A 159 4.97 -6.74 -12.92
C TRP A 159 6.14 -7.72 -12.77
N GLU A 160 7.33 -7.28 -13.21
CA GLU A 160 8.50 -8.17 -13.32
C GLU A 160 8.99 -8.70 -11.97
N TRP A 161 8.93 -7.89 -10.90
CA TRP A 161 9.37 -8.29 -9.57
C TRP A 161 8.41 -9.26 -8.85
N GLY A 162 7.24 -9.50 -9.45
CA GLY A 162 6.31 -10.54 -9.03
C GLY A 162 6.33 -11.79 -9.90
N LYS A 163 7.20 -11.87 -10.94
CA LYS A 163 7.28 -13.04 -11.84
C LYS A 163 8.17 -14.13 -11.25
N PRO A 164 7.63 -15.32 -10.99
CA PRO A 164 8.42 -16.46 -10.53
C PRO A 164 9.46 -16.88 -11.56
N ILE A 165 10.59 -17.43 -11.09
CA ILE A 165 11.60 -17.99 -11.98
C ILE A 165 11.06 -19.20 -12.76
N SER A 166 11.61 -19.44 -13.96
CA SER A 166 11.29 -20.62 -14.75
C SER A 166 11.95 -21.88 -14.19
N HIS A 167 11.48 -23.05 -14.66
CA HIS A 167 12.13 -24.35 -14.37
C HIS A 167 13.60 -24.37 -14.82
N GLU A 168 13.89 -23.83 -16.01
CA GLU A 168 15.25 -23.76 -16.54
C GLU A 168 16.18 -22.90 -15.67
N CYS A 169 15.64 -21.82 -15.07
CA CYS A 169 16.40 -21.00 -14.13
C CYS A 169 16.73 -21.77 -12.85
N PHE A 170 15.75 -22.51 -12.31
CA PHE A 170 15.94 -23.35 -11.13
C PHE A 170 16.96 -24.48 -11.39
N ASP A 171 16.88 -25.18 -12.52
CA ASP A 171 17.84 -26.24 -12.89
C ASP A 171 19.25 -25.68 -13.15
N ARG A 172 19.34 -24.49 -13.77
CA ARG A 172 20.62 -23.80 -13.93
C ARG A 172 21.27 -23.48 -12.57
N ALA A 173 20.46 -23.07 -11.58
CA ALA A 173 20.94 -22.78 -10.23
C ALA A 173 21.54 -24.02 -9.56
N LYS A 174 20.92 -25.21 -9.70
CA LYS A 174 21.49 -26.49 -9.24
C LYS A 174 22.89 -26.76 -9.81
N ASN A 175 23.14 -26.31 -11.03
CA ASN A 175 24.42 -26.46 -11.74
C ASN A 175 25.39 -25.28 -11.54
N ARG A 176 25.17 -24.47 -10.50
CA ARG A 176 25.97 -23.30 -10.09
C ARG A 176 25.95 -22.11 -11.07
N GLY A 177 25.03 -22.08 -12.02
CA GLY A 177 24.77 -20.93 -12.91
C GLY A 177 23.63 -20.10 -12.36
N TRP A 178 23.86 -19.25 -11.37
CA TRP A 178 22.82 -18.47 -10.71
C TRP A 178 23.28 -17.05 -10.41
N ASP A 179 22.33 -16.15 -10.41
CA ASP A 179 22.46 -14.80 -9.88
C ASP A 179 21.18 -14.45 -9.11
N VAL A 180 21.33 -13.61 -8.12
CA VAL A 180 20.23 -13.02 -7.35
C VAL A 180 20.44 -11.52 -7.21
N LEU A 181 19.33 -10.77 -7.11
CA LEU A 181 19.36 -9.32 -7.07
C LEU A 181 18.88 -8.80 -5.71
N LEU A 182 19.62 -7.86 -5.14
CA LEU A 182 19.15 -6.99 -4.04
C LEU A 182 18.64 -5.66 -4.57
N THR A 183 19.18 -5.23 -5.71
CA THR A 183 18.92 -3.97 -6.41
C THR A 183 18.66 -4.27 -7.88
N PRO A 184 18.05 -3.35 -8.68
CA PRO A 184 17.49 -3.69 -9.98
C PRO A 184 18.43 -4.30 -11.01
N THR A 185 19.70 -3.88 -11.08
CA THR A 185 20.53 -4.24 -12.24
C THR A 185 21.77 -5.06 -11.90
N LYS A 186 22.28 -4.97 -10.68
CA LYS A 186 23.56 -5.61 -10.31
C LYS A 186 23.35 -6.91 -9.52
N PRO A 187 23.88 -8.04 -10.01
CA PRO A 187 23.90 -9.28 -9.24
C PRO A 187 24.69 -9.13 -7.93
N VAL A 188 24.21 -9.82 -6.89
CA VAL A 188 24.91 -9.92 -5.61
C VAL A 188 26.20 -10.72 -5.78
N PRO A 189 27.37 -10.23 -5.31
CA PRO A 189 28.59 -11.00 -5.32
C PRO A 189 28.42 -12.33 -4.57
N HIS A 190 28.77 -13.47 -5.18
CA HIS A 190 28.58 -14.80 -4.60
C HIS A 190 29.30 -14.96 -3.26
N GLU A 191 30.45 -14.29 -3.07
CA GLU A 191 31.20 -14.28 -1.81
C GLU A 191 30.44 -13.66 -0.63
N TRP A 192 29.44 -12.81 -0.90
CA TRP A 192 28.58 -12.26 0.15
C TRP A 192 27.68 -13.34 0.76
N LEU A 193 27.28 -14.30 -0.03
CA LEU A 193 26.44 -15.43 0.39
C LEU A 193 27.26 -16.61 0.91
N GLY A 194 28.42 -16.90 0.27
CA GLY A 194 29.26 -18.04 0.59
C GLY A 194 28.59 -19.39 0.27
N GLU A 195 28.89 -20.41 1.03
CA GLU A 195 28.26 -21.73 0.85
C GLU A 195 26.87 -21.76 1.50
N LEU A 196 25.85 -22.11 0.71
CA LEU A 196 24.45 -22.05 1.12
C LEU A 196 23.88 -23.39 1.60
N LYS A 197 24.53 -24.52 1.25
CA LYS A 197 24.02 -25.83 1.60
C LYS A 197 23.85 -26.02 3.12
N GLY A 198 22.62 -26.31 3.52
CA GLY A 198 22.22 -26.46 4.92
C GLY A 198 22.11 -25.18 5.74
N LYS A 199 22.33 -23.99 5.13
CA LYS A 199 22.11 -22.70 5.78
C LYS A 199 20.63 -22.38 5.89
N ARG A 200 20.23 -21.84 7.02
CA ARG A 200 18.87 -21.32 7.23
C ARG A 200 18.81 -19.87 6.74
N ILE A 201 18.04 -19.65 5.69
CA ILE A 201 17.91 -18.32 5.06
C ILE A 201 16.50 -17.79 5.28
N LEU A 202 16.41 -16.55 5.74
CA LEU A 202 15.17 -15.78 5.75
C LEU A 202 15.15 -14.82 4.55
N GLY A 203 14.19 -14.98 3.66
CA GLY A 203 13.78 -13.94 2.72
C GLY A 203 12.81 -12.99 3.41
N LEU A 204 13.24 -11.78 3.71
CA LEU A 204 12.42 -10.77 4.39
C LEU A 204 11.87 -9.78 3.36
N ALA A 205 10.54 -9.69 3.24
CA ALA A 205 9.86 -9.00 2.15
C ALA A 205 10.47 -9.37 0.78
N CYS A 206 10.58 -10.67 0.55
CA CYS A 206 11.30 -11.28 -0.56
C CYS A 206 10.46 -12.39 -1.22
N GLY A 207 9.15 -12.14 -1.32
CA GLY A 207 8.24 -13.01 -2.04
C GLY A 207 8.46 -12.95 -3.57
N GLY A 208 7.55 -13.57 -4.33
CA GLY A 208 7.57 -13.52 -5.78
C GLY A 208 8.20 -14.74 -6.46
N GLY A 209 8.76 -15.67 -5.73
CA GLY A 209 9.31 -16.90 -6.31
C GLY A 209 10.56 -16.66 -7.16
N GLN A 210 11.42 -15.72 -6.76
CA GLN A 210 12.61 -15.32 -7.50
C GLN A 210 13.90 -15.78 -6.81
N GLN A 211 14.23 -15.23 -5.66
CA GLN A 211 15.52 -15.49 -4.99
C GLN A 211 15.49 -16.77 -4.13
N MET A 212 14.39 -16.98 -3.38
CA MET A 212 14.28 -18.12 -2.48
C MET A 212 14.35 -19.46 -3.19
N PRO A 213 13.75 -19.66 -4.37
CA PRO A 213 13.94 -20.88 -5.16
C PRO A 213 15.40 -21.13 -5.56
N VAL A 214 16.15 -20.08 -5.89
CA VAL A 214 17.59 -20.22 -6.21
C VAL A 214 18.36 -20.74 -4.99
N PHE A 215 18.10 -20.18 -3.81
CA PHE A 215 18.75 -20.63 -2.58
C PHE A 215 18.35 -22.08 -2.21
N ALA A 216 17.09 -22.46 -2.43
CA ALA A 216 16.62 -23.82 -2.25
C ALA A 216 17.33 -24.80 -3.22
N ALA A 217 17.49 -24.42 -4.49
CA ALA A 217 18.24 -25.20 -5.47
C ALA A 217 19.71 -25.43 -5.07
N LEU A 218 20.30 -24.49 -4.32
CA LEU A 218 21.66 -24.58 -3.76
C LEU A 218 21.70 -25.30 -2.41
N GLY A 219 20.58 -25.85 -1.96
CA GLY A 219 20.49 -26.67 -0.75
C GLY A 219 20.33 -25.90 0.56
N ALA A 220 19.91 -24.64 0.50
CA ALA A 220 19.55 -23.89 1.69
C ALA A 220 18.19 -24.34 2.25
N ILE A 221 17.99 -24.09 3.55
CA ILE A 221 16.70 -24.26 4.25
C ILE A 221 16.01 -22.89 4.26
N CYS A 222 15.00 -22.73 3.41
CA CYS A 222 14.41 -21.43 3.11
C CYS A 222 13.17 -21.14 3.96
N THR A 223 13.09 -19.92 4.42
CA THR A 223 11.88 -19.30 5.01
C THR A 223 11.65 -17.96 4.31
N VAL A 224 10.42 -17.67 3.92
CA VAL A 224 10.02 -16.36 3.38
C VAL A 224 8.97 -15.73 4.25
N LEU A 225 9.12 -14.43 4.52
CA LEU A 225 8.09 -13.59 5.13
C LEU A 225 7.81 -12.43 4.20
N ASP A 226 6.55 -12.29 3.81
CA ASP A 226 6.07 -11.18 2.98
C ASP A 226 4.66 -10.77 3.43
N TYR A 227 4.26 -9.54 3.11
CA TYR A 227 2.92 -9.06 3.45
C TYR A 227 1.91 -9.27 2.31
N SER A 228 2.36 -9.30 1.03
CA SER A 228 1.52 -9.53 -0.14
C SER A 228 1.13 -11.02 -0.26
N PRO A 229 -0.18 -11.34 -0.28
CA PRO A 229 -0.66 -12.70 -0.53
C PRO A 229 -0.18 -13.29 -1.86
N LEU A 230 -0.15 -12.51 -2.96
CA LEU A 230 0.24 -13.02 -4.27
C LEU A 230 1.75 -13.23 -4.39
N GLN A 231 2.58 -12.44 -3.72
CA GLN A 231 4.02 -12.70 -3.61
C GLN A 231 4.28 -14.07 -2.95
N LEU A 232 3.55 -14.38 -1.88
CA LEU A 232 3.65 -15.66 -1.19
C LEU A 232 3.06 -16.83 -2.00
N GLU A 233 2.03 -16.59 -2.80
CA GLU A 233 1.48 -17.59 -3.71
C GLU A 233 2.48 -17.96 -4.81
N SER A 234 3.20 -16.98 -5.35
CA SER A 234 4.29 -17.21 -6.30
C SER A 234 5.39 -18.10 -5.72
N GLU A 235 5.77 -17.91 -4.45
CA GLU A 235 6.71 -18.79 -3.76
C GLU A 235 6.19 -20.23 -3.64
N ARG A 236 4.92 -20.39 -3.23
CA ARG A 236 4.28 -21.70 -3.10
C ARG A 236 4.24 -22.43 -4.42
N MET A 237 3.82 -21.75 -5.49
CA MET A 237 3.74 -22.30 -6.83
C MET A 237 5.10 -22.84 -7.32
N VAL A 238 6.19 -22.07 -7.09
CA VAL A 238 7.53 -22.55 -7.49
C VAL A 238 7.97 -23.72 -6.63
N ALA A 239 7.75 -23.68 -5.32
CA ALA A 239 8.12 -24.76 -4.42
C ALA A 239 7.42 -26.09 -4.78
N GLU A 240 6.12 -26.03 -5.08
CA GLU A 240 5.33 -27.18 -5.53
C GLU A 240 5.82 -27.70 -6.89
N ARG A 241 6.07 -26.82 -7.86
CA ARG A 241 6.56 -27.18 -9.19
C ARG A 241 7.92 -27.86 -9.14
N GLU A 242 8.84 -27.34 -8.33
CA GLU A 242 10.23 -27.80 -8.26
C GLU A 242 10.47 -28.87 -7.17
N GLY A 243 9.48 -29.10 -6.30
CA GLY A 243 9.50 -30.16 -5.29
C GLY A 243 10.50 -29.92 -4.15
N TYR A 244 10.56 -28.69 -3.61
CA TYR A 244 11.37 -28.37 -2.43
C TYR A 244 10.50 -27.79 -1.30
N ASP A 245 10.97 -27.93 -0.06
CA ASP A 245 10.30 -27.40 1.11
C ASP A 245 10.72 -25.95 1.37
N ILE A 246 9.73 -25.10 1.66
CA ILE A 246 9.91 -23.71 2.10
C ILE A 246 8.87 -23.35 3.15
N ARG A 247 9.29 -22.67 4.22
CA ARG A 247 8.37 -22.10 5.20
C ARG A 247 7.89 -20.74 4.73
N ILE A 248 6.58 -20.61 4.42
CA ILE A 248 5.95 -19.40 3.90
C ILE A 248 5.11 -18.76 5.00
N ILE A 249 5.37 -17.47 5.29
CA ILE A 249 4.70 -16.73 6.37
C ILE A 249 4.19 -15.40 5.82
N ARG A 250 2.89 -15.14 5.97
CA ARG A 250 2.36 -13.79 5.80
C ARG A 250 2.60 -13.00 7.08
N GLY A 251 3.33 -11.88 6.99
CA GLY A 251 3.65 -11.07 8.15
C GLY A 251 4.13 -9.67 7.81
N ASP A 252 3.91 -8.75 8.74
CA ASP A 252 4.36 -7.37 8.67
C ASP A 252 5.78 -7.27 9.25
N MET A 253 6.76 -6.90 8.42
CA MET A 253 8.16 -6.77 8.84
C MET A 253 8.40 -5.59 9.79
N THR A 254 7.43 -4.67 9.93
CA THR A 254 7.51 -3.55 10.89
C THR A 254 7.18 -3.99 12.32
N LYS A 255 6.66 -5.20 12.51
CA LYS A 255 6.32 -5.80 13.81
C LYS A 255 7.41 -6.77 14.26
N ARG A 256 7.26 -7.25 15.50
CA ARG A 256 8.12 -8.34 15.97
C ARG A 256 7.99 -9.55 15.04
N LEU A 257 9.10 -9.99 14.47
CA LEU A 257 9.12 -11.14 13.57
C LEU A 257 8.81 -12.44 14.35
N PRO A 258 8.00 -13.37 13.77
CA PRO A 258 7.57 -14.60 14.44
C PRO A 258 8.65 -15.70 14.42
N PHE A 259 9.87 -15.30 14.78
CA PHE A 259 11.05 -16.17 14.80
C PHE A 259 11.80 -16.06 16.12
N GLU A 260 12.52 -17.12 16.47
CA GLU A 260 13.37 -17.16 17.64
C GLU A 260 14.64 -16.31 17.44
N ASP A 261 15.26 -15.92 18.56
CA ASP A 261 16.55 -15.24 18.56
C ASP A 261 17.63 -16.17 17.96
N GLY A 262 18.40 -15.67 17.01
CA GLY A 262 19.47 -16.46 16.38
C GLY A 262 18.97 -17.66 15.56
N GLU A 263 17.83 -17.54 14.91
CA GLU A 263 17.27 -18.63 14.11
C GLU A 263 17.97 -18.80 12.75
N PHE A 264 18.44 -17.72 12.12
CA PHE A 264 18.92 -17.72 10.75
C PHE A 264 20.43 -17.51 10.62
N ASP A 265 21.02 -18.11 9.59
CA ASP A 265 22.42 -17.89 9.19
C ASP A 265 22.53 -16.66 8.26
N ILE A 266 21.52 -16.44 7.42
CA ILE A 266 21.48 -15.35 6.44
C ILE A 266 20.07 -14.74 6.42
N ILE A 267 19.99 -13.42 6.32
CA ILE A 267 18.79 -12.70 5.90
C ILE A 267 19.07 -12.10 4.53
N PHE A 268 18.17 -12.35 3.58
CA PHE A 268 18.16 -11.74 2.27
C PHE A 268 16.95 -10.79 2.19
N HIS A 269 17.22 -9.50 2.06
CA HIS A 269 16.22 -8.43 2.14
C HIS A 269 16.38 -7.50 0.93
N PRO A 270 15.73 -7.80 -0.21
CA PRO A 270 15.78 -6.94 -1.40
C PRO A 270 15.07 -5.61 -1.15
N VAL A 271 15.15 -4.70 -2.12
CA VAL A 271 14.49 -3.39 -2.02
C VAL A 271 13.02 -3.53 -1.68
N SER A 272 12.67 -3.12 -0.46
CA SER A 272 11.31 -3.13 0.07
C SER A 272 11.11 -2.12 1.22
N ASN A 273 12.19 -1.54 1.73
CA ASN A 273 12.13 -0.55 2.80
C ASN A 273 11.37 0.73 2.41
N CYS A 274 11.29 1.02 1.12
CA CYS A 274 10.46 2.12 0.61
C CYS A 274 8.98 1.99 1.00
N TYR A 275 8.50 0.80 1.28
CA TYR A 275 7.10 0.55 1.66
C TYR A 275 6.84 0.63 3.16
N VAL A 276 7.78 1.10 3.97
CA VAL A 276 7.61 1.24 5.43
C VAL A 276 8.01 2.62 5.91
N GLU A 277 7.30 3.16 6.92
CA GLU A 277 7.58 4.49 7.45
C GLU A 277 8.86 4.53 8.29
N GLU A 278 9.18 3.47 9.04
CA GLU A 278 10.33 3.41 9.95
C GLU A 278 11.15 2.13 9.74
N VAL A 279 12.43 2.26 9.38
CA VAL A 279 13.32 1.11 9.10
C VAL A 279 14.16 0.66 10.29
N ARG A 280 14.43 1.53 11.28
CA ARG A 280 15.26 1.17 12.44
C ARG A 280 14.74 -0.03 13.25
N PRO A 281 13.42 -0.21 13.47
CA PRO A 281 12.88 -1.42 14.10
C PRO A 281 13.17 -2.69 13.30
N ILE A 282 13.16 -2.62 11.96
CA ILE A 282 13.46 -3.76 11.07
C ILE A 282 14.89 -4.21 11.28
N TRP A 283 15.85 -3.30 11.34
CA TRP A 283 17.25 -3.64 11.58
C TRP A 283 17.49 -4.32 12.92
N LYS A 284 16.77 -3.89 13.97
CA LYS A 284 16.83 -4.53 15.29
C LYS A 284 16.27 -5.95 15.26
N GLU A 285 15.17 -6.19 14.57
CA GLU A 285 14.59 -7.52 14.40
C GLU A 285 15.49 -8.42 13.54
N CYS A 286 16.06 -7.92 12.44
CA CYS A 286 17.06 -8.63 11.65
C CYS A 286 18.25 -9.05 12.52
N PHE A 287 18.76 -8.13 13.36
CA PHE A 287 19.86 -8.44 14.28
C PHE A 287 19.45 -9.51 15.29
N ARG A 288 18.24 -9.44 15.85
CA ARG A 288 17.73 -10.40 16.83
C ARG A 288 17.68 -11.82 16.26
N VAL A 289 17.07 -11.98 15.07
CA VAL A 289 16.80 -13.31 14.50
C VAL A 289 18.02 -13.94 13.80
N LEU A 290 19.07 -13.18 13.52
CA LEU A 290 20.33 -13.70 13.01
C LEU A 290 21.15 -14.35 14.13
N LYS A 291 21.85 -15.43 13.80
CA LYS A 291 22.89 -16.03 14.65
C LYS A 291 24.11 -15.12 14.78
N PRO A 292 24.90 -15.22 15.85
CA PRO A 292 26.27 -14.67 15.83
C PRO A 292 27.04 -15.22 14.62
N GLY A 293 27.77 -14.37 13.90
CA GLY A 293 28.41 -14.69 12.63
C GLY A 293 27.44 -14.74 11.42
N GLY A 294 26.15 -14.48 11.64
CA GLY A 294 25.14 -14.41 10.57
C GLY A 294 25.24 -13.12 9.73
N ARG A 295 24.78 -13.20 8.50
CA ARG A 295 24.89 -12.11 7.51
C ARG A 295 23.53 -11.55 7.16
N LEU A 296 23.45 -10.23 7.10
CA LEU A 296 22.33 -9.48 6.51
C LEU A 296 22.78 -8.95 5.14
N LEU A 297 22.10 -9.37 4.09
CA LEU A 297 22.21 -8.79 2.75
C LEU A 297 20.98 -7.94 2.49
N ALA A 298 21.16 -6.63 2.41
CA ALA A 298 20.04 -5.69 2.27
C ALA A 298 20.20 -4.81 1.02
N GLY A 299 19.17 -4.75 0.20
CA GLY A 299 19.00 -3.77 -0.86
C GLY A 299 18.08 -2.65 -0.39
N THR A 300 18.41 -1.41 -0.67
CA THR A 300 17.58 -0.25 -0.37
C THR A 300 17.55 0.70 -1.54
N ASP A 301 16.45 1.40 -1.69
CA ASP A 301 16.38 2.56 -2.56
C ASP A 301 17.11 3.76 -1.94
N HIS A 302 17.45 4.73 -2.77
CA HIS A 302 18.08 5.97 -2.35
C HIS A 302 17.02 7.09 -2.35
N TYR A 303 17.10 7.99 -1.36
CA TYR A 303 16.15 9.11 -1.23
C TYR A 303 16.11 10.05 -2.46
N ILE A 304 17.08 9.96 -3.36
CA ILE A 304 17.11 10.75 -4.59
C ILE A 304 15.89 10.46 -5.48
N ASN A 305 15.36 9.23 -5.44
CA ASN A 305 14.16 8.82 -6.17
C ASN A 305 12.93 9.66 -5.81
N TYR A 306 12.91 10.28 -4.63
CA TYR A 306 11.75 10.99 -4.10
C TYR A 306 11.84 12.50 -4.26
N ILE A 307 12.98 13.04 -4.62
CA ILE A 307 13.16 14.50 -4.72
C ILE A 307 12.97 15.04 -6.13
N VAL A 308 13.04 14.19 -7.15
CA VAL A 308 12.95 14.57 -8.57
C VAL A 308 11.55 14.38 -9.13
N ASP A 309 11.25 15.06 -10.25
CA ASP A 309 10.04 14.82 -11.05
C ASP A 309 10.14 13.52 -11.87
N SER A 310 9.04 13.14 -12.54
CA SER A 310 8.95 11.91 -13.35
C SER A 310 9.94 11.86 -14.52
N GLU A 311 10.38 13.00 -15.00
CA GLU A 311 11.41 13.14 -16.05
C GLU A 311 12.83 13.16 -15.48
N GLU A 312 12.98 13.11 -14.15
CA GLU A 312 14.24 13.18 -13.42
C GLU A 312 15.08 14.45 -13.76
N GLU A 313 14.39 15.56 -14.07
CA GLU A 313 15.03 16.80 -14.49
C GLU A 313 15.09 17.86 -13.41
N ARG A 314 14.16 17.86 -12.48
CA ARG A 314 13.99 18.92 -11.49
C ARG A 314 13.80 18.36 -10.09
N ILE A 315 14.36 19.04 -9.12
CA ILE A 315 14.06 18.77 -7.72
C ILE A 315 12.73 19.46 -7.40
N ILE A 316 11.74 18.66 -6.99
CA ILE A 316 10.37 19.11 -6.71
C ILE A 316 9.96 18.89 -5.26
N ASN A 317 10.56 17.92 -4.56
CA ASN A 317 10.21 17.59 -3.18
C ASN A 317 11.35 17.89 -2.20
N SER A 318 10.97 18.19 -0.97
CA SER A 318 11.89 18.20 0.17
C SER A 318 11.84 16.85 0.90
N LEU A 319 12.94 16.54 1.60
CA LEU A 319 13.03 15.36 2.47
C LEU A 319 12.67 15.70 3.93
N PRO A 320 12.15 14.75 4.71
CA PRO A 320 11.80 13.40 4.29
C PRO A 320 10.52 13.36 3.43
N PHE A 321 10.49 12.49 2.42
CA PHE A 321 9.29 12.21 1.66
C PHE A 321 8.42 11.24 2.47
N ASN A 322 7.25 11.73 2.93
CA ASN A 322 6.35 10.97 3.78
C ASN A 322 4.88 11.27 3.42
N PRO A 323 4.19 10.37 2.75
CA PRO A 323 2.81 10.57 2.30
C PRO A 323 1.76 10.51 3.43
N LEU A 324 2.13 10.06 4.62
CA LEU A 324 1.25 10.09 5.79
C LEU A 324 1.25 11.45 6.49
N ARG A 325 2.29 12.25 6.25
CA ARG A 325 2.48 13.57 6.88
C ARG A 325 2.33 14.73 5.89
N ASN A 326 2.47 14.46 4.60
CA ASN A 326 2.37 15.47 3.53
C ASN A 326 1.37 15.01 2.47
N PRO A 327 0.20 15.70 2.34
CA PRO A 327 -0.80 15.37 1.33
C PRO A 327 -0.32 15.52 -0.11
N ASP A 328 0.66 16.39 -0.40
CA ASP A 328 1.22 16.53 -1.75
C ASP A 328 2.00 15.28 -2.16
N HIS A 329 2.80 14.73 -1.25
CA HIS A 329 3.50 13.45 -1.46
C HIS A 329 2.50 12.31 -1.70
N ARG A 330 1.37 12.33 -0.98
CA ARG A 330 0.31 11.35 -1.16
C ARG A 330 -0.31 11.43 -2.54
N ARG A 331 -0.67 12.65 -3.00
CA ARG A 331 -1.24 12.89 -4.33
C ARG A 331 -0.30 12.51 -5.45
N GLN A 332 1.01 12.76 -5.28
CA GLN A 332 2.02 12.35 -6.25
C GLN A 332 2.02 10.83 -6.43
N LEU A 333 2.13 10.07 -5.34
CA LEU A 333 2.14 8.59 -5.39
C LEU A 333 0.84 8.02 -5.98
N GLU A 334 -0.30 8.64 -5.70
CA GLU A 334 -1.59 8.24 -6.28
C GLU A 334 -1.63 8.49 -7.79
N ALA A 335 -1.07 9.59 -8.27
CA ALA A 335 -0.97 9.90 -9.70
C ALA A 335 0.00 8.97 -10.45
N GLU A 336 1.07 8.55 -9.78
CA GLU A 336 2.10 7.63 -10.31
C GLU A 336 1.72 6.15 -10.12
N ASP A 337 0.62 5.86 -9.44
CA ASP A 337 0.20 4.50 -9.09
C ASP A 337 1.30 3.71 -8.33
N ALA A 338 2.05 4.38 -7.48
CA ALA A 338 3.27 3.86 -6.89
C ALA A 338 3.08 3.15 -5.52
N GLY A 339 1.84 3.07 -5.00
CA GLY A 339 1.59 2.63 -3.62
C GLY A 339 2.02 3.69 -2.61
N ILE A 340 2.16 3.32 -1.37
CA ILE A 340 2.60 4.21 -0.29
C ILE A 340 4.08 4.01 -0.04
N GLN A 341 4.89 4.97 -0.46
CA GLN A 341 6.33 4.91 -0.37
C GLN A 341 6.90 6.03 0.50
N PHE A 342 8.05 5.76 1.11
CA PHE A 342 8.74 6.64 2.04
C PHE A 342 10.21 6.74 1.67
N SER A 343 10.78 7.94 1.76
CA SER A 343 12.23 8.10 1.65
C SER A 343 12.92 7.80 2.98
N HIS A 344 14.08 7.19 2.91
CA HIS A 344 14.95 6.96 4.06
C HIS A 344 16.33 7.55 3.83
N SER A 345 16.88 8.20 4.86
CA SER A 345 18.24 8.69 4.83
C SER A 345 19.27 7.55 4.94
N LEU A 346 20.50 7.80 4.49
CA LEU A 346 21.61 6.87 4.72
C LEU A 346 21.88 6.66 6.22
N GLU A 347 21.56 7.65 7.05
CA GLU A 347 21.63 7.52 8.52
C GLU A 347 20.63 6.48 9.03
N GLU A 348 19.42 6.42 8.46
CA GLU A 348 18.41 5.40 8.82
C GLU A 348 18.76 4.03 8.25
N GLN A 349 19.23 3.97 7.01
CA GLN A 349 19.52 2.70 6.33
C GLN A 349 20.85 2.08 6.82
N ILE A 350 21.95 2.84 6.84
CA ILE A 350 23.27 2.37 7.25
C ILE A 350 23.45 2.55 8.76
N GLY A 351 23.23 3.77 9.26
CA GLY A 351 23.37 4.10 10.68
C GLY A 351 22.46 3.22 11.55
N GLY A 352 21.23 2.98 11.11
CA GLY A 352 20.29 2.10 11.80
C GLY A 352 20.78 0.65 11.94
N GLN A 353 21.49 0.11 10.93
CA GLN A 353 22.13 -1.21 11.04
C GLN A 353 23.29 -1.19 12.05
N LEU A 354 24.13 -0.15 12.02
CA LEU A 354 25.24 0.01 12.97
C LEU A 354 24.73 0.16 14.41
N GLU A 355 23.66 0.94 14.62
CA GLU A 355 23.00 1.08 15.92
C GLU A 355 22.39 -0.22 16.43
N ALA A 356 21.88 -1.07 15.55
CA ALA A 356 21.38 -2.39 15.90
C ALA A 356 22.48 -3.38 16.30
N GLY A 357 23.75 -3.04 16.03
CA GLY A 357 24.94 -3.83 16.39
C GLY A 357 25.63 -4.52 15.23
N PHE A 358 25.18 -4.32 13.99
CA PHE A 358 25.82 -4.86 12.81
C PHE A 358 27.19 -4.22 12.53
N GLN A 359 28.06 -4.97 11.86
CA GLN A 359 29.27 -4.48 11.23
C GLN A 359 29.05 -4.47 9.71
N LEU A 360 29.12 -3.30 9.09
CA LEU A 360 29.08 -3.19 7.64
C LEU A 360 30.40 -3.71 7.05
N LEU A 361 30.30 -4.73 6.19
CA LEU A 361 31.48 -5.37 5.57
C LEU A 361 31.73 -4.87 4.15
N ALA A 362 30.66 -4.66 3.38
CA ALA A 362 30.73 -4.21 1.99
C ALA A 362 29.44 -3.52 1.58
N LEU A 363 29.53 -2.71 0.53
CA LEU A 363 28.38 -2.13 -0.16
C LEU A 363 28.71 -1.92 -1.65
N TYR A 364 27.67 -1.82 -2.47
CA TYR A 364 27.76 -1.28 -3.83
C TYR A 364 26.55 -0.43 -4.14
N GLU A 365 26.72 0.50 -5.06
CA GLU A 365 25.66 1.36 -5.59
C GLU A 365 25.12 0.80 -6.91
N ASP A 366 23.86 1.06 -7.20
CA ASP A 366 23.16 0.64 -8.40
C ASP A 366 22.22 1.73 -8.90
N THR A 367 21.65 1.55 -10.09
CA THR A 367 20.71 2.48 -10.71
C THR A 367 19.43 1.72 -11.14
N ASN A 368 18.41 2.46 -11.57
CA ASN A 368 17.18 1.87 -12.14
C ASN A 368 17.42 1.03 -13.42
N GLY A 369 18.56 1.22 -14.11
CA GLY A 369 18.83 0.63 -15.42
C GLY A 369 18.31 1.46 -16.59
N GLU A 370 17.50 2.46 -16.33
CA GLU A 370 16.94 3.40 -17.30
C GLU A 370 16.68 4.76 -16.62
N GLY A 371 16.25 5.75 -17.40
CA GLY A 371 16.00 7.11 -16.92
C GLY A 371 17.24 8.00 -16.92
N ARG A 372 17.02 9.29 -16.67
CA ARG A 372 18.06 10.30 -16.73
C ARG A 372 19.11 10.13 -15.63
N LEU A 373 18.70 9.75 -14.42
CA LEU A 373 19.65 9.48 -13.34
C LEU A 373 20.58 8.33 -13.69
N HIS A 374 20.06 7.27 -14.33
CA HIS A 374 20.87 6.17 -14.83
C HIS A 374 21.87 6.63 -15.91
N GLU A 375 21.40 7.39 -16.93
CA GLU A 375 22.25 7.92 -17.99
C GLU A 375 23.39 8.82 -17.45
N MET A 376 23.13 9.53 -16.36
CA MET A 376 24.12 10.37 -15.67
C MET A 376 24.97 9.59 -14.64
N ASN A 377 24.76 8.28 -14.53
CA ASN A 377 25.42 7.39 -13.54
C ASN A 377 25.23 7.86 -12.09
N ILE A 378 24.05 8.38 -11.78
CA ILE A 378 23.67 8.78 -10.42
C ILE A 378 23.01 7.57 -9.73
N PRO A 379 23.56 7.11 -8.59
CA PRO A 379 23.01 5.95 -7.90
C PRO A 379 21.61 6.22 -7.35
N THR A 380 20.69 5.28 -7.60
CA THR A 380 19.32 5.31 -7.11
C THR A 380 19.02 4.16 -6.16
N PHE A 381 19.98 3.23 -5.98
CA PHE A 381 19.90 2.09 -5.06
C PHE A 381 21.26 1.82 -4.41
N LEU A 382 21.19 1.12 -3.28
CA LEU A 382 22.32 0.69 -2.49
C LEU A 382 22.13 -0.76 -2.02
N ALA A 383 23.14 -1.60 -2.21
CA ALA A 383 23.19 -2.94 -1.62
C ALA A 383 24.27 -3.01 -0.56
N MET A 384 24.00 -3.70 0.54
CA MET A 384 24.85 -3.79 1.71
C MET A 384 25.00 -5.21 2.19
N LEU A 385 26.23 -5.55 2.62
CA LEU A 385 26.53 -6.76 3.38
C LEU A 385 26.89 -6.35 4.80
N SER A 386 26.13 -6.82 5.78
CA SER A 386 26.38 -6.60 7.19
C SER A 386 26.50 -7.92 7.95
N LEU A 387 27.37 -7.92 8.97
CA LEU A 387 27.66 -9.07 9.83
C LEU A 387 27.12 -8.80 11.23
N LYS A 388 26.44 -9.79 11.82
CA LYS A 388 26.22 -9.84 13.26
C LYS A 388 27.46 -10.46 13.93
N PRO A 389 28.19 -9.71 14.76
CA PRO A 389 29.39 -10.21 15.44
C PRO A 389 29.17 -11.41 16.32
#